data_0782da1001629178daede69d2b0e04ee
#
_entry.id   0782da1001629178daede69d2b0e04ee
#
_cell.length_a   1.000
_cell.length_b   1.000
_cell.length_c   1.000
_cell.angle_alpha   90.00
_cell.angle_beta   90.00
_cell.angle_gamma   90.00
#
_symmetry.space_group_name_H-M   'P 1'
#
loop_
_entity.id
_entity.type
_entity.pdbx_description
1 polymer ?
#
loop_
_entity_poly.entity_id
_entity_poly.type
_entity_poly.pdbx_seq_one_letter_code
_entity_poly.pdbx_strand_id
1 'polypeptide(L)'
;MRQVMNMAHSIYKATAGTRSWSEVLKNAWMVIKLQLKMRTKMVEFWYVKVSTGETRQAFGTLIDTIINPLIKNNPNYKRGKDCITYFDVQKQEFRCFKSYNLVKVVA
;
A
#
# COMPACT_ATOMS: atom_id res chain seq x y z
N MET A 1 1.40 1.54 -17.48
CA MET A 1 0.29 0.60 -17.76
C MET A 1 0.58 -0.82 -17.31
N ARG A 2 1.79 -1.36 -17.59
CA ARG A 2 2.13 -2.72 -17.17
C ARG A 2 2.01 -2.91 -15.65
N GLN A 3 2.50 -1.96 -14.86
CA GLN A 3 2.44 -2.04 -13.39
C GLN A 3 1.00 -2.09 -12.89
N VAL A 4 0.14 -1.27 -13.47
CA VAL A 4 -1.27 -1.23 -13.10
C VAL A 4 -1.96 -2.55 -13.44
N MET A 5 -1.69 -3.09 -14.64
CA MET A 5 -2.28 -4.36 -15.06
C MET A 5 -1.81 -5.51 -14.18
N ASN A 6 -0.52 -5.56 -13.85
CA ASN A 6 0.01 -6.60 -12.96
C ASN A 6 -0.61 -6.50 -11.57
N MET A 7 -0.74 -5.29 -11.04
CA MET A 7 -1.38 -5.06 -9.75
C MET A 7 -2.85 -5.49 -9.80
N ALA A 8 -3.57 -5.13 -10.87
CA ALA A 8 -4.97 -5.50 -11.03
C ALA A 8 -5.17 -7.01 -11.07
N HIS A 9 -4.32 -7.73 -11.80
CA HIS A 9 -4.39 -9.20 -11.84
C HIS A 9 -4.13 -9.80 -10.45
N SER A 10 -3.15 -9.30 -9.72
CA SER A 10 -2.87 -9.72 -8.35
C SER A 10 -4.07 -9.51 -7.43
N ILE A 11 -4.69 -8.34 -7.50
CA ILE A 11 -5.86 -8.02 -6.69
C ILE A 11 -7.04 -8.93 -7.05
N TYR A 12 -7.25 -9.15 -8.33
CA TYR A 12 -8.33 -10.01 -8.81
C TYR A 12 -8.18 -11.43 -8.26
N LYS A 13 -6.97 -11.98 -8.30
CA LYS A 13 -6.68 -13.30 -7.73
C LYS A 13 -6.87 -13.31 -6.22
N ALA A 14 -6.34 -12.29 -5.52
CA ALA A 14 -6.40 -12.22 -4.06
C ALA A 14 -7.83 -12.12 -3.55
N THR A 15 -8.73 -11.49 -4.30
CA THR A 15 -10.14 -11.36 -3.94
C THR A 15 -10.99 -12.49 -4.52
N ALA A 16 -10.38 -13.47 -5.16
CA ALA A 16 -11.03 -14.65 -5.73
C ALA A 16 -12.19 -14.30 -6.68
N GLY A 17 -12.04 -13.20 -7.43
CA GLY A 17 -13.05 -12.77 -8.39
C GLY A 17 -14.33 -12.21 -7.76
N THR A 18 -14.31 -11.87 -6.46
CA THR A 18 -15.47 -11.30 -5.78
C THR A 18 -15.75 -9.86 -6.18
N ARG A 19 -14.76 -9.18 -6.77
CA ARG A 19 -14.89 -7.80 -7.23
C ARG A 19 -14.94 -7.77 -8.76
N SER A 20 -15.67 -6.79 -9.31
CA SER A 20 -15.68 -6.60 -10.76
C SER A 20 -14.30 -6.13 -11.22
N TRP A 21 -14.00 -6.39 -12.52
CA TRP A 21 -12.72 -5.95 -13.10
C TRP A 21 -12.57 -4.44 -13.02
N SER A 22 -13.67 -3.69 -13.20
CA SER A 22 -13.67 -2.24 -13.07
C SER A 22 -13.23 -1.78 -11.68
N GLU A 23 -13.75 -2.40 -10.63
CA GLU A 23 -13.38 -2.10 -9.25
C GLU A 23 -11.91 -2.44 -8.98
N VAL A 24 -11.45 -3.58 -9.49
CA VAL A 24 -10.07 -4.02 -9.35
C VAL A 24 -9.12 -3.03 -10.02
N LEU A 25 -9.45 -2.56 -11.22
CA LEU A 25 -8.64 -1.57 -11.92
C LEU A 25 -8.56 -0.24 -11.16
N LYS A 26 -9.68 0.22 -10.62
CA LYS A 26 -9.69 1.45 -9.82
C LYS A 26 -8.81 1.31 -8.59
N ASN A 27 -8.90 0.17 -7.92
CA ASN A 27 -8.08 -0.13 -6.75
C ASN A 27 -6.59 -0.15 -7.12
N ALA A 28 -6.24 -0.82 -8.22
CA ALA A 28 -4.86 -0.89 -8.68
C ALA A 28 -4.29 0.50 -9.00
N TRP A 29 -5.04 1.34 -9.69
CA TRP A 29 -4.64 2.72 -9.97
C TRP A 29 -4.40 3.50 -8.68
N MET A 30 -5.30 3.36 -7.71
CA MET A 30 -5.20 4.07 -6.44
C MET A 30 -3.92 3.67 -5.69
N VAL A 31 -3.60 2.37 -5.67
CA VAL A 31 -2.39 1.86 -5.02
C VAL A 31 -1.13 2.38 -5.71
N ILE A 32 -1.08 2.31 -7.03
CA ILE A 32 0.09 2.78 -7.80
C ILE A 32 0.30 4.27 -7.59
N LYS A 33 -0.76 5.06 -7.65
CA LYS A 33 -0.67 6.52 -7.41
C LYS A 33 -0.19 6.82 -5.99
N LEU A 34 -0.67 6.06 -5.00
CA LEU A 34 -0.22 6.21 -3.62
C LEU A 34 1.28 5.96 -3.51
N GLN A 35 1.76 4.86 -4.08
CA GLN A 35 3.18 4.53 -4.03
C GLN A 35 4.05 5.62 -4.67
N LEU A 36 3.62 6.15 -5.80
CA LEU A 36 4.35 7.22 -6.49
C LEU A 36 4.40 8.49 -5.66
N LYS A 37 3.29 8.86 -5.03
CA LYS A 37 3.25 10.03 -4.16
C LYS A 37 4.12 9.87 -2.92
N MET A 38 4.12 8.67 -2.32
CA MET A 38 4.94 8.41 -1.13
C MET A 38 6.44 8.50 -1.40
N ARG A 39 6.87 8.33 -2.64
CA ARG A 39 8.30 8.46 -3.01
C ARG A 39 8.81 9.89 -2.89
N THR A 40 7.92 10.88 -2.93
CA THR A 40 8.30 12.28 -2.91
C THR A 40 7.84 13.02 -1.67
N LYS A 41 6.85 12.50 -0.95
CA LYS A 41 6.28 13.16 0.22
C LYS A 41 5.58 12.17 1.13
N MET A 42 5.24 12.63 2.34
CA MET A 42 4.35 11.91 3.23
C MET A 42 2.92 12.04 2.71
N VAL A 43 2.18 10.92 2.71
CA VAL A 43 0.81 10.88 2.21
C VAL A 43 -0.12 10.31 3.28
N GLU A 44 -1.27 10.93 3.44
CA GLU A 44 -2.32 10.41 4.30
C GLU A 44 -3.22 9.47 3.47
N PHE A 45 -3.52 8.30 4.02
CA PHE A 45 -4.41 7.35 3.36
C PHE A 45 -5.13 6.48 4.38
N TRP A 46 -6.17 5.79 3.93
CA TRP A 46 -7.01 4.93 4.76
C TRP A 46 -7.06 3.53 4.18
N TYR A 47 -6.98 2.54 5.04
CA TYR A 47 -7.08 1.14 4.62
C TYR A 47 -7.78 0.32 5.71
N VAL A 48 -8.25 -0.87 5.34
CA VAL A 48 -8.91 -1.80 6.27
C VAL A 48 -7.86 -2.74 6.86
N LYS A 49 -7.80 -2.82 8.20
CA LYS A 49 -6.91 -3.76 8.88
C LYS A 49 -7.45 -5.18 8.73
N VAL A 50 -6.59 -6.10 8.31
CA VAL A 50 -6.98 -7.51 8.16
C VAL A 50 -7.37 -8.12 9.50
N SER A 51 -6.64 -7.79 10.56
CA SER A 51 -6.83 -8.41 11.88
C SER A 51 -8.16 -8.03 12.54
N THR A 52 -8.68 -6.81 12.31
CA THR A 52 -9.85 -6.33 13.01
C THR A 52 -11.01 -5.94 12.08
N GLY A 53 -10.75 -5.78 10.78
CA GLY A 53 -11.74 -5.28 9.83
C GLY A 53 -12.03 -3.80 9.96
N GLU A 54 -11.34 -3.09 10.84
CA GLU A 54 -11.54 -1.66 11.04
C GLU A 54 -10.77 -0.84 10.02
N THR A 55 -11.34 0.31 9.63
CA THR A 55 -10.66 1.28 8.77
C THR A 55 -9.65 2.07 9.59
N ARG A 56 -8.41 2.13 9.10
CA ARG A 56 -7.32 2.82 9.78
C ARG A 56 -6.79 3.96 8.93
N GLN A 57 -6.58 5.12 9.58
CA GLN A 57 -5.88 6.24 8.98
C GLN A 57 -4.37 6.03 9.14
N ALA A 58 -3.61 6.34 8.09
CA ALA A 58 -2.16 6.22 8.13
C ALA A 58 -1.49 7.41 7.44
N PHE A 59 -0.30 7.73 7.92
CA PHE A 59 0.58 8.74 7.30
C PHE A 59 1.87 8.03 6.94
N GLY A 60 2.05 7.73 5.67
CA GLY A 60 3.15 6.92 5.20
C GLY A 60 4.04 7.62 4.20
N THR A 61 5.27 7.16 4.10
CA THR A 61 6.24 7.65 3.14
C THR A 61 7.13 6.52 2.63
N LEU A 62 7.65 6.69 1.41
CA LEU A 62 8.67 5.81 0.82
C LEU A 62 9.82 6.65 0.26
N ILE A 63 10.08 7.82 0.85
CA ILE A 63 11.18 8.67 0.43
C ILE A 63 12.51 7.94 0.69
N ASP A 64 13.30 7.73 -0.35
CA ASP A 64 14.52 6.92 -0.30
C ASP A 64 15.51 7.39 0.77
N THR A 65 15.69 8.69 0.92
CA THR A 65 16.62 9.25 1.91
C THR A 65 16.20 8.95 3.35
N ILE A 66 14.91 8.72 3.57
CA ILE A 66 14.37 8.40 4.89
C ILE A 66 14.39 6.90 5.14
N ILE A 67 13.95 6.11 4.15
CA ILE A 67 13.74 4.67 4.37
C ILE A 67 14.98 3.80 4.15
N ASN A 68 15.88 4.18 3.24
CA ASN A 68 17.03 3.32 2.93
C ASN A 68 17.91 3.00 4.14
N PRO A 69 18.30 3.97 4.98
CA PRO A 69 19.06 3.64 6.19
C PRO A 69 18.28 2.73 7.15
N LEU A 70 16.97 2.89 7.22
CA LEU A 70 16.10 2.12 8.11
C LEU A 70 15.95 0.68 7.63
N ILE A 71 15.86 0.48 6.31
CA ILE A 71 15.75 -0.85 5.73
C ILE A 71 17.02 -1.68 6.05
N LYS A 72 18.20 -1.09 5.92
CA LYS A 72 19.46 -1.76 6.21
C LYS A 72 19.53 -2.27 7.64
N ASN A 73 18.91 -1.56 8.58
CA ASN A 73 18.95 -1.88 10.00
C ASN A 73 17.70 -2.63 10.49
N ASN A 74 16.80 -2.97 9.59
CA ASN A 74 15.55 -3.63 9.96
C ASN A 74 15.41 -4.99 9.26
N PRO A 75 15.78 -6.09 9.95
CA PRO A 75 15.70 -7.42 9.36
C PRO A 75 14.27 -7.89 9.13
N ASN A 76 13.28 -7.20 9.70
CA ASN A 76 11.87 -7.56 9.56
C ASN A 76 11.20 -6.86 8.37
N TYR A 77 11.95 -6.02 7.63
CA TYR A 77 11.41 -5.40 6.43
C TYR A 77 11.18 -6.46 5.37
N LYS A 78 9.92 -6.67 5.02
CA LYS A 78 9.52 -7.69 4.05
C LYS A 78 8.64 -7.10 2.97
N ARG A 79 8.87 -7.54 1.73
CA ARG A 79 7.94 -7.30 0.64
C ARG A 79 7.14 -8.57 0.43
N GLY A 80 5.94 -8.62 1.00
CA GLY A 80 5.03 -9.73 0.79
C GLY A 80 4.28 -9.57 -0.52
N LYS A 81 3.79 -10.69 -1.05
CA LYS A 81 2.87 -10.68 -2.18
C LYS A 81 1.58 -9.99 -1.73
N ASP A 82 1.05 -9.09 -2.55
CA ASP A 82 -0.16 -8.30 -2.27
C ASP A 82 -0.03 -7.36 -1.07
N CYS A 83 1.14 -7.26 -0.46
CA CYS A 83 1.39 -6.35 0.64
C CYS A 83 2.06 -5.08 0.13
N ILE A 84 1.54 -3.94 0.57
CA ILE A 84 2.13 -2.63 0.28
C ILE A 84 2.79 -2.16 1.57
N THR A 85 4.12 -2.12 1.55
CA THR A 85 4.91 -1.71 2.71
C THR A 85 5.17 -0.21 2.66
N TYR A 86 5.06 0.45 3.80
CA TYR A 86 5.33 1.87 3.93
C TYR A 86 5.95 2.16 5.29
N PHE A 87 6.63 3.30 5.41
CA PHE A 87 7.13 3.75 6.70
C PHE A 87 6.07 4.66 7.35
N ASP A 88 5.55 4.22 8.51
CA ASP A 88 4.53 4.97 9.25
C ASP A 88 5.22 6.10 10.03
N VAL A 89 4.97 7.34 9.61
CA VAL A 89 5.63 8.51 10.20
C VAL A 89 5.20 8.72 11.65
N GLN A 90 3.95 8.45 11.98
CA GLN A 90 3.46 8.63 13.36
C GLN A 90 4.01 7.59 14.32
N LYS A 91 4.10 6.34 13.87
CA LYS A 91 4.56 5.22 14.70
C LYS A 91 6.07 5.00 14.60
N GLN A 92 6.72 5.65 13.64
CA GLN A 92 8.16 5.50 13.38
C GLN A 92 8.57 4.04 13.15
N GLU A 93 7.77 3.31 12.41
CA GLU A 93 8.04 1.90 12.08
C GLU A 93 7.48 1.55 10.71
N PHE A 94 8.02 0.47 10.11
CA PHE A 94 7.47 -0.05 8.87
C PHE A 94 6.19 -0.82 9.15
N ARG A 95 5.19 -0.57 8.31
CA ARG A 95 3.92 -1.27 8.34
C ARG A 95 3.52 -1.65 6.93
N CYS A 96 2.56 -2.54 6.81
CA CYS A 96 2.05 -2.93 5.50
C CYS A 96 0.55 -3.13 5.55
N PHE A 97 -0.06 -3.05 4.36
CA PHE A 97 -1.47 -3.35 4.20
C PHE A 97 -1.65 -4.13 2.91
N LYS A 98 -2.75 -4.84 2.80
CA LYS A 98 -3.06 -5.57 1.56
C LYS A 98 -3.54 -4.58 0.50
N SER A 99 -3.04 -4.72 -0.72
CA SER A 99 -3.35 -3.81 -1.82
C SER A 99 -4.85 -3.64 -2.03
N TYR A 100 -5.62 -4.72 -1.88
CA TYR A 100 -7.06 -4.69 -2.08
C TYR A 100 -7.83 -4.05 -0.91
N ASN A 101 -7.15 -3.74 0.20
CA ASN A 101 -7.78 -3.13 1.37
C ASN A 101 -7.65 -1.60 1.41
N LEU A 102 -6.99 -1.00 0.42
CA LEU A 102 -6.87 0.45 0.35
C LEU A 102 -8.25 1.08 0.10
N VAL A 103 -8.64 2.00 0.97
CA VAL A 103 -9.96 2.65 0.91
C VAL A 103 -9.89 3.96 0.15
N LYS A 104 -9.00 4.87 0.56
CA LYS A 104 -8.84 6.15 -0.13
C LYS A 104 -7.47 6.77 0.16
N VAL A 105 -7.07 7.67 -0.69
CA VAL A 105 -5.83 8.45 -0.56
C VAL A 105 -6.21 9.92 -0.47
N VAL A 106 -5.70 10.59 0.56
CA VAL A 106 -5.89 12.03 0.73
C VAL A 106 -4.71 12.72 0.07
N ALA A 107 -4.99 13.47 -0.96
CA ALA A 107 -3.94 14.09 -1.76
C ALA A 107 -3.26 15.24 -1.00
#